data_3957619eb3e45cbaa4f23854200148ab
#
_entry.id   3957619eb3e45cbaa4f23854200148ab
#
_cell.length_a   1.000
_cell.length_b   1.000
_cell.length_c   1.000
_cell.angle_alpha   90.00
_cell.angle_beta   90.00
_cell.angle_gamma   90.00
#
_symmetry.space_group_name_H-M   'P 1'
#
loop_
_entity.id
_entity.type
_entity.pdbx_description
1 polymer ?
#
loop_
_entity_poly.entity_id
_entity_poly.type
_entity_poly.pdbx_seq_one_letter_code
_entity_poly.pdbx_strand_id
1 'polypeptide(L)'
;QQHHLPVVSLINQSFNWLENVKAPMSEMSSRTSVWRDQNFEYWREAAGFAYRAKATAQQGAIDDIAAKAEFISKWLFEIAQANVNYMVELAGIAAEVAGKVAQLAVKAGTIVLLPFAAADAADIVGNLVEKGLKNLVKEADRFMATLGKIREVESQLADYTKFPGGKWPEAVAG
;
A
#
# COMPACT_ATOMS: atom_id res chain seq x y z
N GLN A 1 -7.15 7.97 20.46
CA GLN A 1 -7.23 8.90 19.30
C GLN A 1 -6.00 8.88 18.38
N GLN A 2 -4.86 8.27 18.77
CA GLN A 2 -3.64 8.28 17.94
C GLN A 2 -3.57 7.20 16.85
N HIS A 3 -4.47 6.21 16.83
CA HIS A 3 -4.40 5.08 15.92
C HIS A 3 -4.98 5.33 14.52
N HIS A 4 -5.70 6.41 14.28
CA HIS A 4 -6.28 6.75 12.98
C HIS A 4 -5.35 7.58 12.08
N LEU A 5 -4.38 8.29 12.65
CA LEU A 5 -3.43 9.13 11.92
C LEU A 5 -2.60 8.37 10.87
N PRO A 6 -2.09 7.14 11.13
CA PRO A 6 -1.29 6.43 10.14
C PRO A 6 -2.07 6.07 8.88
N VAL A 7 -3.34 5.68 8.99
CA VAL A 7 -4.18 5.28 7.85
C VAL A 7 -4.44 6.47 6.93
N VAL A 8 -4.88 7.60 7.49
CA VAL A 8 -5.13 8.83 6.71
C VAL A 8 -3.84 9.33 6.06
N SER A 9 -2.73 9.30 6.79
CA SER A 9 -1.42 9.68 6.25
C SER A 9 -1.00 8.78 5.08
N LEU A 10 -1.18 7.46 5.17
CA LEU A 10 -0.87 6.51 4.10
C LEU A 10 -1.73 6.76 2.85
N ILE A 11 -3.01 7.03 3.04
CA ILE A 11 -3.93 7.38 1.94
C ILE A 11 -3.46 8.68 1.27
N ASN A 12 -3.19 9.72 2.04
CA ASN A 12 -2.74 11.00 1.49
C ASN A 12 -1.40 10.86 0.74
N GLN A 13 -0.45 10.10 1.27
CA GLN A 13 0.82 9.83 0.60
C GLN A 13 0.63 9.01 -0.69
N SER A 14 -0.31 8.06 -0.70
CA SER A 14 -0.68 7.32 -1.91
C SER A 14 -1.12 8.28 -3.03
N PHE A 15 -2.02 9.22 -2.74
CA PHE A 15 -2.46 10.24 -3.70
C PHE A 15 -1.32 11.18 -4.11
N ASN A 16 -0.47 11.59 -3.17
CA ASN A 16 0.69 12.44 -3.49
C ASN A 16 1.63 11.79 -4.51
N TRP A 17 1.86 10.47 -4.44
CA TRP A 17 2.66 9.75 -5.44
C TRP A 17 2.01 9.76 -6.82
N LEU A 18 0.67 9.68 -6.89
CA LEU A 18 -0.06 9.73 -8.16
C LEU A 18 -0.04 11.14 -8.76
N GLU A 19 -0.38 12.15 -7.98
CA GLU A 19 -0.58 13.52 -8.47
C GLU A 19 0.74 14.25 -8.71
N ASN A 20 1.71 14.11 -7.79
CA ASN A 20 2.93 14.89 -7.81
C ASN A 20 4.12 14.20 -8.48
N VAL A 21 4.03 12.87 -8.73
CA VAL A 21 5.09 12.13 -9.40
C VAL A 21 4.59 11.42 -10.65
N LYS A 22 3.64 10.50 -10.54
CA LYS A 22 3.18 9.71 -11.70
C LYS A 22 2.60 10.60 -12.80
N ALA A 23 1.67 11.48 -12.49
CA ALA A 23 0.98 12.29 -13.50
C ALA A 23 1.96 13.22 -14.25
N PRO A 24 2.84 14.00 -13.59
CA PRO A 24 3.83 14.82 -14.29
C PRO A 24 4.83 13.99 -15.12
N MET A 25 5.26 12.81 -14.61
CA MET A 25 6.17 11.94 -15.36
C MET A 25 5.50 11.35 -16.60
N SER A 26 4.25 10.92 -16.51
CA SER A 26 3.50 10.42 -17.66
C SER A 26 3.27 11.51 -18.72
N GLU A 27 3.00 12.74 -18.31
CA GLU A 27 2.87 13.88 -19.21
C GLU A 27 4.22 14.20 -19.88
N MET A 28 5.33 14.19 -19.12
CA MET A 28 6.67 14.39 -19.66
C MET A 28 7.04 13.29 -20.68
N SER A 29 6.74 12.03 -20.39
CA SER A 29 6.97 10.91 -21.32
C SER A 29 6.22 11.13 -22.63
N SER A 30 4.94 11.51 -22.56
CA SER A 30 4.12 11.80 -23.74
C SER A 30 4.71 12.93 -24.59
N ARG A 31 5.11 14.04 -23.95
CA ARG A 31 5.75 15.18 -24.62
C ARG A 31 7.09 14.80 -25.28
N THR A 32 7.89 13.99 -24.61
CA THR A 32 9.19 13.52 -25.13
C THR A 32 9.00 12.63 -26.34
N SER A 33 7.97 11.77 -26.35
CA SER A 33 7.63 10.90 -27.49
C SER A 33 7.26 11.71 -28.75
N VAL A 34 6.36 12.70 -28.59
CA VAL A 34 5.94 13.58 -29.70
C VAL A 34 7.12 14.36 -30.28
N TRP A 35 7.98 14.90 -29.41
CA TRP A 35 9.17 15.63 -29.82
C TRP A 35 10.14 14.77 -30.61
N ARG A 36 10.37 13.55 -30.17
CA ARG A 36 11.23 12.58 -30.82
C ARG A 36 10.78 12.28 -32.25
N ASP A 37 9.48 12.06 -32.45
CA ASP A 37 8.94 11.59 -33.72
C ASP A 37 8.78 12.73 -34.75
N GLN A 38 8.42 13.94 -34.34
CA GLN A 38 8.12 15.05 -35.21
C GLN A 38 9.33 15.91 -35.58
N ASN A 39 10.24 16.16 -34.66
CA ASN A 39 11.34 17.12 -34.88
C ASN A 39 12.64 16.50 -35.38
N PHE A 40 12.79 15.17 -35.33
CA PHE A 40 14.02 14.49 -35.68
C PHE A 40 13.90 13.56 -36.92
N GLU A 41 12.77 13.56 -37.59
CA GLU A 41 12.57 12.75 -38.79
C GLU A 41 13.58 13.08 -39.90
N TYR A 42 13.98 14.32 -39.97
CA TYR A 42 14.94 14.81 -40.99
C TYR A 42 16.42 14.63 -40.60
N TRP A 43 16.73 14.33 -39.35
CA TRP A 43 18.09 14.09 -38.88
C TRP A 43 18.55 12.67 -39.21
N ARG A 44 19.20 12.50 -40.32
CA ARG A 44 19.63 11.17 -40.85
C ARG A 44 21.10 10.86 -40.59
N GLU A 45 21.91 11.77 -40.04
CA GLU A 45 23.31 11.57 -39.76
C GLU A 45 23.57 10.81 -38.47
N ALA A 46 24.83 10.36 -38.23
CA ALA A 46 25.23 9.61 -37.05
C ALA A 46 24.84 10.31 -35.74
N ALA A 47 24.94 11.64 -35.68
CA ALA A 47 24.52 12.45 -34.54
C ALA A 47 23.02 12.34 -34.26
N GLY A 48 22.18 12.31 -35.32
CA GLY A 48 20.74 12.13 -35.18
C GLY A 48 20.38 10.75 -34.64
N PHE A 49 21.07 9.70 -35.04
CA PHE A 49 20.86 8.35 -34.50
C PHE A 49 21.30 8.27 -33.03
N ALA A 50 22.46 8.85 -32.67
CA ALA A 50 22.93 8.88 -31.31
C ALA A 50 21.96 9.64 -30.38
N TYR A 51 21.45 10.78 -30.83
CA TYR A 51 20.46 11.56 -30.09
C TYR A 51 19.16 10.78 -29.86
N ARG A 52 18.62 10.14 -30.90
CA ARG A 52 17.40 9.31 -30.77
C ARG A 52 17.57 8.17 -29.77
N ALA A 53 18.73 7.51 -29.77
CA ALA A 53 19.03 6.47 -28.80
C ALA A 53 19.00 7.02 -27.36
N LYS A 54 19.61 8.18 -27.15
CA LYS A 54 19.62 8.86 -25.84
C LYS A 54 18.23 9.35 -25.44
N ALA A 55 17.47 9.95 -26.33
CA ALA A 55 16.08 10.38 -26.06
C ALA A 55 15.18 9.17 -25.72
N THR A 56 15.37 8.03 -26.39
CA THR A 56 14.67 6.79 -26.05
C THR A 56 15.03 6.29 -24.63
N ALA A 57 16.32 6.34 -24.26
CA ALA A 57 16.76 5.95 -22.92
C ALA A 57 16.18 6.88 -21.85
N GLN A 58 16.13 8.19 -22.10
CA GLN A 58 15.50 9.15 -21.19
C GLN A 58 14.01 8.92 -21.05
N GLN A 59 13.30 8.68 -22.14
CA GLN A 59 11.88 8.34 -22.08
C GLN A 59 11.66 7.06 -21.26
N GLY A 60 12.48 6.01 -21.47
CA GLY A 60 12.40 4.79 -20.69
C GLY A 60 12.65 5.01 -19.20
N ALA A 61 13.52 5.95 -18.83
CA ALA A 61 13.74 6.33 -17.43
C ALA A 61 12.53 7.10 -16.85
N ILE A 62 11.90 7.98 -17.62
CA ILE A 62 10.68 8.69 -17.22
C ILE A 62 9.54 7.69 -16.98
N ASP A 63 9.34 6.75 -17.89
CA ASP A 63 8.30 5.72 -17.79
C ASP A 63 8.52 4.82 -16.56
N ASP A 64 9.77 4.49 -16.25
CA ASP A 64 10.13 3.70 -15.07
C ASP A 64 9.82 4.45 -13.78
N ILE A 65 10.10 5.75 -13.70
CA ILE A 65 9.71 6.59 -12.54
C ILE A 65 8.18 6.62 -12.38
N ALA A 66 7.44 6.79 -13.48
CA ALA A 66 5.99 6.80 -13.44
C ALA A 66 5.42 5.46 -12.94
N ALA A 67 5.97 4.34 -13.42
CA ALA A 67 5.57 3.00 -13.00
C ALA A 67 5.89 2.74 -11.51
N LYS A 68 7.07 3.12 -11.05
CA LYS A 68 7.47 3.01 -9.64
C LYS A 68 6.59 3.88 -8.73
N ALA A 69 6.24 5.08 -9.16
CA ALA A 69 5.34 5.97 -8.41
C ALA A 69 3.94 5.37 -8.28
N GLU A 70 3.40 4.77 -9.35
CA GLU A 70 2.13 4.05 -9.30
C GLU A 70 2.18 2.84 -8.37
N PHE A 71 3.25 2.06 -8.45
CA PHE A 71 3.47 0.90 -7.58
C PHE A 71 3.49 1.32 -6.10
N ILE A 72 4.26 2.36 -5.74
CA ILE A 72 4.33 2.86 -4.36
C ILE A 72 2.95 3.37 -3.90
N SER A 73 2.24 4.11 -4.74
CA SER A 73 0.89 4.58 -4.44
C SER A 73 -0.05 3.43 -4.11
N LYS A 74 -0.10 2.42 -4.97
CA LYS A 74 -0.92 1.22 -4.77
C LYS A 74 -0.55 0.48 -3.50
N TRP A 75 0.73 0.30 -3.23
CA TRP A 75 1.25 -0.36 -2.04
C TRP A 75 0.83 0.37 -0.75
N LEU A 76 0.96 1.70 -0.69
CA LEU A 76 0.52 2.52 0.44
C LEU A 76 -0.98 2.39 0.68
N PHE A 77 -1.77 2.39 -0.39
CA PHE A 77 -3.23 2.24 -0.30
C PHE A 77 -3.63 0.85 0.22
N GLU A 78 -2.98 -0.21 -0.24
CA GLU A 78 -3.24 -1.58 0.22
C GLU A 78 -2.93 -1.76 1.73
N ILE A 79 -1.84 -1.14 2.23
CA ILE A 79 -1.53 -1.12 3.66
C ILE A 79 -2.61 -0.37 4.44
N ALA A 80 -3.05 0.79 3.94
CA ALA A 80 -4.11 1.56 4.57
C ALA A 80 -5.40 0.75 4.66
N GLN A 81 -5.80 0.09 3.57
CA GLN A 81 -6.99 -0.76 3.51
C GLN A 81 -6.91 -1.95 4.48
N ALA A 82 -5.76 -2.62 4.54
CA ALA A 82 -5.54 -3.72 5.47
C ALA A 82 -5.71 -3.26 6.93
N ASN A 83 -5.21 -2.07 7.28
CA ASN A 83 -5.38 -1.49 8.61
C ASN A 83 -6.83 -1.15 8.93
N VAL A 84 -7.58 -0.59 7.96
CA VAL A 84 -9.02 -0.33 8.14
C VAL A 84 -9.79 -1.63 8.40
N ASN A 85 -9.56 -2.65 7.58
CA ASN A 85 -10.23 -3.95 7.74
C ASN A 85 -9.98 -4.56 9.12
N TYR A 86 -8.76 -4.47 9.62
CA TYR A 86 -8.42 -4.92 10.96
C TYR A 86 -9.19 -4.17 12.05
N MET A 87 -9.28 -2.85 11.95
CA MET A 87 -10.03 -2.04 12.92
C MET A 87 -11.51 -2.39 12.92
N VAL A 88 -12.09 -2.68 11.74
CA VAL A 88 -13.49 -3.14 11.61
C VAL A 88 -13.68 -4.50 12.27
N GLU A 89 -12.77 -5.46 12.08
CA GLU A 89 -12.83 -6.76 12.75
C GLU A 89 -12.75 -6.62 14.28
N LEU A 90 -11.83 -5.78 14.80
CA LEU A 90 -11.74 -5.51 16.23
C LEU A 90 -13.02 -4.88 16.81
N ALA A 91 -13.59 -3.92 16.10
CA ALA A 91 -14.85 -3.30 16.51
C ALA A 91 -15.98 -4.31 16.57
N GLY A 92 -16.05 -5.23 15.60
CA GLY A 92 -17.02 -6.33 15.57
C GLY A 92 -16.89 -7.26 16.79
N ILE A 93 -15.66 -7.67 17.13
CA ILE A 93 -15.39 -8.49 18.31
C ILE A 93 -15.82 -7.75 19.59
N ALA A 94 -15.46 -6.46 19.72
CA ALA A 94 -15.82 -5.66 20.89
C ALA A 94 -17.34 -5.52 21.04
N ALA A 95 -18.07 -5.30 19.96
CA ALA A 95 -19.53 -5.19 19.95
C ALA A 95 -20.19 -6.52 20.37
N GLU A 96 -19.71 -7.66 19.89
CA GLU A 96 -20.22 -8.98 20.27
C GLU A 96 -19.99 -9.26 21.75
N VAL A 97 -18.81 -8.94 22.27
CA VAL A 97 -18.48 -9.07 23.70
C VAL A 97 -19.40 -8.21 24.56
N ALA A 98 -19.58 -6.95 24.21
CA ALA A 98 -20.47 -6.05 24.91
C ALA A 98 -21.91 -6.56 24.94
N GLY A 99 -22.39 -7.11 23.83
CA GLY A 99 -23.72 -7.72 23.75
C GLY A 99 -23.89 -8.94 24.68
N LYS A 100 -22.89 -9.84 24.71
CA LYS A 100 -22.92 -11.02 25.60
C LYS A 100 -22.83 -10.63 27.07
N VAL A 101 -22.00 -9.64 27.42
CA VAL A 101 -21.89 -9.13 28.80
C VAL A 101 -23.20 -8.50 29.25
N ALA A 102 -23.88 -7.73 28.39
CA ALA A 102 -25.19 -7.17 28.69
C ALA A 102 -26.25 -8.26 28.96
N GLN A 103 -26.29 -9.32 28.14
CA GLN A 103 -27.18 -10.46 28.36
C GLN A 103 -26.89 -11.20 29.68
N LEU A 104 -25.61 -11.36 30.02
CA LEU A 104 -25.19 -11.97 31.28
C LEU A 104 -25.62 -11.12 32.50
N ALA A 105 -25.48 -9.80 32.41
CA ALA A 105 -25.92 -8.89 33.46
C ALA A 105 -27.43 -8.98 33.74
N VAL A 106 -28.25 -9.15 32.68
CA VAL A 106 -29.70 -9.37 32.83
C VAL A 106 -29.98 -10.69 33.52
N LYS A 107 -29.29 -11.79 33.18
CA LYS A 107 -29.47 -13.11 33.82
C LYS A 107 -28.99 -13.10 35.27
N ALA A 108 -27.87 -12.45 35.57
CA ALA A 108 -27.31 -12.33 36.91
C ALA A 108 -28.19 -11.49 37.86
N GLY A 109 -28.99 -10.58 37.30
CA GLY A 109 -29.98 -9.80 38.07
C GLY A 109 -31.13 -10.59 38.68
N THR A 110 -31.31 -11.86 38.27
CA THR A 110 -32.33 -12.78 38.78
C THR A 110 -31.66 -13.89 39.62
N ILE A 111 -31.92 -13.97 40.88
CA ILE A 111 -31.31 -14.95 41.82
C ILE A 111 -31.43 -16.39 41.34
N VAL A 112 -32.58 -16.76 40.71
CA VAL A 112 -32.85 -18.09 40.20
C VAL A 112 -31.95 -18.49 39.02
N LEU A 113 -31.39 -17.54 38.31
CA LEU A 113 -30.57 -17.76 37.12
C LEU A 113 -29.03 -17.64 37.34
N LEU A 114 -28.59 -17.43 38.60
CA LEU A 114 -27.17 -17.29 38.98
C LEU A 114 -26.31 -18.49 38.50
N PRO A 115 -26.68 -19.75 38.63
CA PRO A 115 -25.87 -20.87 38.16
C PRO A 115 -25.73 -20.89 36.64
N PHE A 116 -26.78 -20.52 35.91
CA PHE A 116 -26.74 -20.40 34.43
C PHE A 116 -25.90 -19.22 33.98
N ALA A 117 -25.93 -18.10 34.73
CA ALA A 117 -25.10 -16.94 34.48
C ALA A 117 -23.59 -17.27 34.62
N ALA A 118 -23.20 -18.13 35.56
CA ALA A 118 -21.82 -18.57 35.75
C ALA A 118 -21.33 -19.45 34.57
N ALA A 119 -22.18 -20.38 34.07
CA ALA A 119 -21.88 -21.19 32.90
C ALA A 119 -21.73 -20.30 31.64
N ASP A 120 -22.68 -19.39 31.41
CA ASP A 120 -22.62 -18.44 30.29
C ASP A 120 -21.38 -17.53 30.37
N ALA A 121 -20.92 -17.16 31.57
CA ALA A 121 -19.70 -16.41 31.75
C ALA A 121 -18.45 -17.19 31.31
N ALA A 122 -18.38 -18.48 31.63
CA ALA A 122 -17.29 -19.35 31.17
C ALA A 122 -17.28 -19.49 29.66
N ASP A 123 -18.45 -19.63 29.03
CA ASP A 123 -18.58 -19.69 27.57
C ASP A 123 -18.18 -18.36 26.90
N ILE A 124 -18.52 -17.22 27.50
CA ILE A 124 -18.07 -15.90 27.00
C ILE A 124 -16.56 -15.80 27.07
N VAL A 125 -15.92 -16.19 28.15
CA VAL A 125 -14.45 -16.17 28.30
C VAL A 125 -13.80 -17.12 27.29
N GLY A 126 -14.31 -18.33 27.13
CA GLY A 126 -13.81 -19.31 26.13
C GLY A 126 -13.86 -18.75 24.72
N ASN A 127 -14.99 -18.18 24.31
CA ASN A 127 -15.16 -17.53 23.02
C ASN A 127 -14.23 -16.33 22.80
N LEU A 128 -13.99 -15.55 23.85
CA LEU A 128 -13.04 -14.41 23.81
C LEU A 128 -11.62 -14.87 23.57
N VAL A 129 -11.19 -15.91 24.29
CA VAL A 129 -9.84 -16.46 24.14
C VAL A 129 -9.68 -17.02 22.72
N GLU A 130 -10.65 -17.78 22.21
CA GLU A 130 -10.62 -18.33 20.84
C GLU A 130 -10.53 -17.23 19.78
N LYS A 131 -11.38 -16.19 19.90
CA LYS A 131 -11.37 -15.06 18.95
C LYS A 131 -10.08 -14.22 19.07
N GLY A 132 -9.58 -14.03 20.29
CA GLY A 132 -8.32 -13.37 20.52
C GLY A 132 -7.15 -14.10 19.86
N LEU A 133 -7.08 -15.43 19.99
CA LEU A 133 -6.06 -16.25 19.35
C LEU A 133 -6.18 -16.21 17.83
N LYS A 134 -7.40 -16.35 17.27
CA LYS A 134 -7.62 -16.21 15.82
C LYS A 134 -7.19 -14.83 15.28
N ASN A 135 -7.46 -13.79 16.06
CA ASN A 135 -7.04 -12.43 15.69
C ASN A 135 -5.52 -12.25 15.71
N LEU A 136 -4.83 -12.83 16.71
CA LEU A 136 -3.36 -12.83 16.77
C LEU A 136 -2.72 -13.56 15.57
N VAL A 137 -3.29 -14.69 15.15
CA VAL A 137 -2.82 -15.40 13.95
C VAL A 137 -2.99 -14.52 12.71
N LYS A 138 -4.15 -13.91 12.52
CA LYS A 138 -4.39 -12.99 11.40
C LYS A 138 -3.42 -11.80 11.43
N GLU A 139 -3.09 -11.26 12.59
CA GLU A 139 -2.09 -10.19 12.73
C GLU A 139 -0.69 -10.66 12.31
N ALA A 140 -0.29 -11.86 12.71
CA ALA A 140 0.98 -12.42 12.29
C ALA A 140 1.05 -12.61 10.77
N ASP A 141 -0.03 -13.13 10.14
CA ASP A 141 -0.13 -13.30 8.69
C ASP A 141 -0.05 -11.94 7.96
N ARG A 142 -0.73 -10.92 8.48
CA ARG A 142 -0.68 -9.55 7.92
C ARG A 142 0.71 -8.94 8.05
N PHE A 143 1.37 -9.15 9.17
CA PHE A 143 2.76 -8.70 9.37
C PHE A 143 3.70 -9.37 8.35
N MET A 144 3.58 -10.68 8.14
CA MET A 144 4.37 -11.40 7.14
C MET A 144 4.07 -10.93 5.72
N ALA A 145 2.81 -10.69 5.38
CA ALA A 145 2.42 -10.12 4.09
C ALA A 145 3.00 -8.72 3.88
N THR A 146 2.99 -7.87 4.92
CA THR A 146 3.58 -6.53 4.88
C THR A 146 5.10 -6.58 4.68
N LEU A 147 5.80 -7.49 5.36
CA LEU A 147 7.25 -7.71 5.14
C LEU A 147 7.54 -8.16 3.70
N GLY A 148 6.71 -9.04 3.14
CA GLY A 148 6.81 -9.43 1.73
C GLY A 148 6.67 -8.24 0.79
N LYS A 149 5.71 -7.37 1.03
CA LYS A 149 5.50 -6.15 0.25
C LYS A 149 6.63 -5.13 0.41
N ILE A 150 7.24 -5.01 1.58
CA ILE A 150 8.43 -4.17 1.79
C ILE A 150 9.58 -4.66 0.92
N ARG A 151 9.84 -5.96 0.90
CA ARG A 151 10.89 -6.56 0.04
C ARG A 151 10.62 -6.33 -1.44
N GLU A 152 9.35 -6.40 -1.86
CA GLU A 152 8.96 -6.10 -3.24
C GLU A 152 9.25 -4.64 -3.60
N VAL A 153 8.92 -3.68 -2.73
CA VAL A 153 9.25 -2.25 -2.91
C VAL A 153 10.77 -2.04 -2.98
N GLU A 154 11.52 -2.65 -2.06
CA GLU A 154 12.99 -2.57 -2.06
C GLU A 154 13.57 -3.11 -3.37
N SER A 155 13.06 -4.24 -3.87
CA SER A 155 13.48 -4.84 -5.14
C SER A 155 13.18 -3.92 -6.32
N GLN A 156 11.99 -3.32 -6.37
CA GLN A 156 11.59 -2.38 -7.43
C GLN A 156 12.45 -1.10 -7.39
N LEU A 157 12.73 -0.57 -6.22
CA LEU A 157 13.57 0.61 -6.06
C LEU A 157 15.05 0.33 -6.35
N ALA A 158 15.53 -0.89 -6.11
CA ALA A 158 16.88 -1.33 -6.43
C ALA A 158 17.10 -1.64 -7.92
N ASP A 159 16.05 -1.69 -8.72
CA ASP A 159 16.16 -1.85 -10.17
C ASP A 159 16.61 -0.54 -10.82
N TYR A 160 17.90 -0.44 -11.12
CA TYR A 160 18.54 0.68 -11.81
C TYR A 160 18.80 0.43 -13.29
N THR A 161 18.16 -0.54 -13.92
CA THR A 161 18.40 -0.89 -15.34
C THR A 161 18.16 0.28 -16.28
N LYS A 162 17.24 1.18 -15.94
CA LYS A 162 16.97 2.42 -16.69
C LYS A 162 17.86 3.61 -16.28
N PHE A 163 18.67 3.43 -15.24
CA PHE A 163 19.55 4.47 -14.68
C PHE A 163 20.99 3.93 -14.57
N PRO A 164 21.74 3.84 -15.69
CA PRO A 164 23.10 3.29 -15.70
C PRO A 164 23.99 4.01 -14.70
N GLY A 165 24.60 3.27 -13.76
CA GLY A 165 25.40 3.83 -12.67
C GLY A 165 24.61 4.68 -11.66
N GLY A 166 23.28 4.48 -11.56
CA GLY A 166 22.40 5.25 -10.67
C GLY A 166 22.20 6.70 -11.10
N LYS A 167 22.51 7.03 -12.34
CA LYS A 167 22.42 8.39 -12.88
C LYS A 167 21.35 8.49 -13.97
N TRP A 168 20.83 9.69 -14.12
CA TRP A 168 19.95 10.03 -15.23
C TRP A 168 20.66 9.80 -16.58
N PRO A 169 20.00 9.18 -17.58
CA PRO A 169 20.57 8.99 -18.90
C PRO A 169 20.92 10.36 -19.55
N GLU A 170 22.17 10.53 -19.92
CA GLU A 170 22.64 11.77 -20.55
C GLU A 170 22.08 11.95 -21.96
N ALA A 171 21.67 13.17 -22.31
CA ALA A 171 21.16 13.51 -23.65
C ALA A 171 22.28 13.57 -24.70
N VAL A 172 23.52 13.92 -24.26
CA VAL A 172 24.70 14.09 -25.11
C VAL A 172 25.84 13.28 -24.53
N ALA A 173 26.62 12.61 -25.35
CA ALA A 173 27.89 12.01 -24.90
C ALA A 173 28.87 13.16 -24.63
N GLY A 174 29.37 13.21 -23.37
CA GLY A 174 30.46 14.12 -22.99
C GLY A 174 31.75 13.75 -23.68
#